data_3514406ee1ba26373cbeb5f0fbe8ed67
#
_entry.id   3514406ee1ba26373cbeb5f0fbe8ed67
#
_cell.length_a   1.000
_cell.length_b   1.000
_cell.length_c   1.000
_cell.angle_alpha   90.00
_cell.angle_beta   90.00
_cell.angle_gamma   90.00
#
_symmetry.space_group_name_H-M   'P 1'
#
loop_
_entity.id
_entity.type
_entity.pdbx_description
1 polymer ?
#
loop_
_entity_poly.entity_id
_entity_poly.type
_entity_poly.pdbx_seq_one_letter_code
_entity_poly.pdbx_strand_id
1 'polypeptide(L)'
;MNLFQQEAPREFKKHSLLDGEIWIMENFMPQHKSPTYFKSLQDTILWRQEQIKMYGKVHPVPRKTAWYGDGFNYTYSGIVCNPEPWTKELLDIKRVIEHFLPGERFNSVLLNLYRDGSDKVGWHSDDEPELGLNPVIASVSLGATRRFDLKHKTIPDQKFSVELTSGSLVVMCGTLQHHWLHQIPVQKRVDQPRINLTFRTIKK
;
A
#
# COMPACT_ATOMS: atom_id res chain seq x y z
N MET A 1 -32.79 14.12 4.99
CA MET A 1 -31.38 14.52 5.09
C MET A 1 -30.94 14.35 6.53
N ASN A 2 -30.17 13.34 6.82
CA ASN A 2 -29.73 13.06 8.19
C ASN A 2 -28.47 13.92 8.47
N LEU A 3 -28.66 15.06 9.14
CA LEU A 3 -27.64 16.10 9.40
C LEU A 3 -26.58 15.69 10.44
N PHE A 4 -26.55 14.42 10.89
CA PHE A 4 -25.68 13.94 11.97
C PHE A 4 -24.98 12.62 11.63
N GLN A 5 -24.51 12.41 10.41
CA GLN A 5 -23.44 11.45 10.24
C GLN A 5 -22.15 12.10 10.75
N GLN A 6 -21.88 11.96 12.04
CA GLN A 6 -20.56 12.19 12.59
C GLN A 6 -19.59 11.27 11.83
N GLU A 7 -18.64 11.86 11.13
CA GLU A 7 -17.52 11.07 10.58
C GLU A 7 -16.89 10.32 11.75
N ALA A 8 -16.73 9.01 11.62
CA ALA A 8 -16.09 8.20 12.64
C ALA A 8 -14.69 8.77 12.95
N PRO A 9 -14.24 8.73 14.21
CA PRO A 9 -12.96 9.30 14.60
C PRO A 9 -11.82 8.70 13.79
N ARG A 10 -10.85 9.54 13.42
CA ARG A 10 -9.64 9.13 12.71
C ARG A 10 -8.63 8.62 13.72
N GLU A 11 -8.81 7.38 14.13
CA GLU A 11 -7.96 6.72 15.12
C GLU A 11 -7.41 5.41 14.56
N PHE A 12 -6.19 5.07 14.97
CA PHE A 12 -5.60 3.78 14.67
C PHE A 12 -6.15 2.68 15.56
N LYS A 13 -6.70 1.66 14.95
CA LYS A 13 -6.90 0.36 15.57
C LYS A 13 -5.60 -0.43 15.46
N LYS A 14 -4.90 -0.58 16.57
CA LYS A 14 -3.61 -1.29 16.65
C LYS A 14 -3.85 -2.76 16.90
N HIS A 15 -3.20 -3.61 16.11
CA HIS A 15 -3.19 -5.06 16.28
C HIS A 15 -1.76 -5.49 16.54
N SER A 16 -1.49 -5.99 17.75
CA SER A 16 -0.24 -6.65 18.10
C SER A 16 -0.31 -8.08 17.60
N LEU A 17 0.54 -8.42 16.66
CA LEU A 17 0.74 -9.76 16.15
C LEU A 17 1.97 -10.39 16.82
N LEU A 18 2.09 -11.70 16.78
CA LEU A 18 3.36 -12.34 17.15
C LEU A 18 4.46 -11.81 16.20
N ASP A 19 5.53 -11.28 16.76
CA ASP A 19 6.66 -10.72 16.00
C ASP A 19 6.28 -9.63 15.00
N GLY A 20 5.33 -8.74 15.36
CA GLY A 20 4.98 -7.61 14.48
C GLY A 20 3.77 -6.80 14.93
N GLU A 21 3.59 -5.67 14.29
CA GLU A 21 2.46 -4.78 14.54
C GLU A 21 1.84 -4.30 13.22
N ILE A 22 0.51 -4.22 13.21
CA ILE A 22 -0.25 -3.61 12.12
C ILE A 22 -1.28 -2.64 12.70
N TRP A 23 -1.31 -1.42 12.20
CA TRP A 23 -2.24 -0.39 12.63
C TRP A 23 -3.16 -0.05 11.47
N ILE A 24 -4.45 0.08 11.72
CA ILE A 24 -5.46 0.31 10.69
C ILE A 24 -6.29 1.53 11.07
N MET A 25 -6.45 2.47 10.12
CA MET A 25 -7.35 3.60 10.21
C MET A 25 -8.32 3.55 9.03
N GLU A 26 -9.57 3.14 9.26
CA GLU A 26 -10.55 2.91 8.20
C GLU A 26 -10.98 4.19 7.47
N ASN A 27 -11.06 5.31 8.18
CA ASN A 27 -11.49 6.61 7.67
C ASN A 27 -10.34 7.63 7.60
N PHE A 28 -9.14 7.17 7.24
CA PHE A 28 -7.98 8.06 7.07
C PHE A 28 -8.27 9.17 6.05
N MET A 29 -8.85 8.83 4.91
CA MET A 29 -9.35 9.80 3.94
C MET A 29 -10.89 9.80 4.00
N PRO A 30 -11.52 10.99 4.19
CA PRO A 30 -12.98 11.09 4.20
C PRO A 30 -13.61 10.51 2.95
N GLN A 31 -14.74 9.83 3.11
CA GLN A 31 -15.43 9.16 1.99
C GLN A 31 -15.80 10.11 0.85
N HIS A 32 -16.12 11.38 1.14
CA HIS A 32 -16.45 12.38 0.12
C HIS A 32 -15.23 12.85 -0.69
N LYS A 33 -13.99 12.67 -0.17
CA LYS A 33 -12.73 13.02 -0.87
C LYS A 33 -12.12 11.86 -1.63
N SER A 34 -12.29 10.64 -1.13
CA SER A 34 -11.66 9.44 -1.67
C SER A 34 -11.94 9.24 -3.17
N PRO A 35 -13.17 9.41 -3.71
CA PRO A 35 -13.42 9.29 -5.15
C PRO A 35 -12.69 10.33 -6.01
N THR A 36 -12.56 11.57 -5.52
CA THR A 36 -11.85 12.64 -6.23
C THR A 36 -10.36 12.32 -6.33
N TYR A 37 -9.72 11.88 -5.23
CA TYR A 37 -8.32 11.45 -5.27
C TYR A 37 -8.12 10.21 -6.13
N PHE A 38 -9.02 9.23 -6.04
CA PHE A 38 -8.97 8.04 -6.90
C PHE A 38 -8.97 8.43 -8.38
N LYS A 39 -9.94 9.25 -8.80
CA LYS A 39 -10.08 9.71 -10.19
C LYS A 39 -8.86 10.50 -10.65
N SER A 40 -8.39 11.46 -9.87
CA SER A 40 -7.20 12.25 -10.19
C SER A 40 -5.98 11.35 -10.38
N LEU A 41 -5.68 10.44 -9.44
CA LEU A 41 -4.55 9.53 -9.54
C LEU A 41 -4.70 8.55 -10.71
N GLN A 42 -5.90 8.05 -10.97
CA GLN A 42 -6.15 7.16 -12.11
C GLN A 42 -5.80 7.82 -13.44
N ASP A 43 -6.14 9.11 -13.59
CA ASP A 43 -5.98 9.86 -14.84
C ASP A 43 -4.58 10.48 -15.02
N THR A 44 -3.91 10.85 -13.93
CA THR A 44 -2.67 11.65 -14.00
C THR A 44 -1.38 10.85 -13.76
N ILE A 45 -1.47 9.70 -13.08
CA ILE A 45 -0.29 8.88 -12.79
C ILE A 45 0.21 8.18 -14.05
N LEU A 46 1.53 8.14 -14.22
CA LEU A 46 2.21 7.47 -15.34
C LEU A 46 2.25 5.95 -15.09
N TRP A 47 1.11 5.29 -15.25
CA TRP A 47 0.96 3.86 -15.03
C TRP A 47 1.76 3.03 -16.03
N ARG A 48 2.61 2.12 -15.53
CA ARG A 48 3.43 1.20 -16.33
C ARG A 48 2.96 -0.24 -16.13
N GLN A 49 3.02 -1.05 -17.20
CA GLN A 49 2.82 -2.49 -17.14
C GLN A 49 4.18 -3.15 -17.03
N GLU A 50 4.60 -3.44 -15.81
CA GLU A 50 5.87 -4.13 -15.56
C GLU A 50 5.82 -5.59 -16.00
N GLN A 51 7.00 -6.14 -16.28
CA GLN A 51 7.18 -7.53 -16.67
C GLN A 51 8.15 -8.23 -15.72
N ILE A 52 7.86 -9.47 -15.37
CA ILE A 52 8.74 -10.31 -14.58
C ILE A 52 9.12 -11.57 -15.38
N LYS A 53 10.35 -12.02 -15.23
CA LYS A 53 10.81 -13.28 -15.80
C LYS A 53 10.64 -14.40 -14.79
N MET A 54 9.76 -15.37 -15.07
CA MET A 54 9.53 -16.54 -14.23
C MET A 54 9.68 -17.80 -15.08
N TYR A 55 10.46 -18.76 -14.58
CA TYR A 55 10.71 -20.05 -15.29
C TYR A 55 11.14 -19.87 -16.76
N GLY A 56 11.99 -18.87 -17.01
CA GLY A 56 12.49 -18.59 -18.38
C GLY A 56 11.53 -17.84 -19.29
N LYS A 57 10.28 -17.59 -18.87
CA LYS A 57 9.25 -16.85 -19.63
C LYS A 57 9.01 -15.48 -19.02
N VAL A 58 8.70 -14.51 -19.89
CA VAL A 58 8.32 -13.15 -19.49
C VAL A 58 6.81 -13.09 -19.30
N HIS A 59 6.37 -12.61 -18.15
CA HIS A 59 4.95 -12.44 -17.81
C HIS A 59 4.67 -11.01 -17.39
N PRO A 60 3.55 -10.40 -17.81
CA PRO A 60 3.14 -9.12 -17.26
C PRO A 60 2.78 -9.29 -15.76
N VAL A 61 3.23 -8.35 -14.96
CA VAL A 61 2.81 -8.27 -13.54
C VAL A 61 1.28 -8.04 -13.50
N PRO A 62 0.50 -8.83 -12.75
CA PRO A 62 -0.97 -8.70 -12.74
C PRO A 62 -1.43 -7.47 -11.94
N ARG A 63 -1.05 -6.30 -12.38
CA ARG A 63 -1.41 -4.94 -11.99
C ARG A 63 -0.57 -3.94 -12.77
N LYS A 64 -0.96 -2.67 -12.78
CA LYS A 64 -0.06 -1.59 -13.22
C LYS A 64 0.62 -0.97 -12.03
N THR A 65 1.82 -0.43 -12.22
CA THR A 65 2.61 0.20 -11.17
C THR A 65 3.10 1.58 -11.58
N ALA A 66 3.44 2.39 -10.61
CA ALA A 66 4.15 3.65 -10.80
C ALA A 66 4.98 3.95 -9.55
N TRP A 67 6.11 4.63 -9.71
CA TRP A 67 7.02 4.96 -8.62
C TRP A 67 7.28 6.49 -8.60
N TYR A 68 7.09 7.10 -7.42
CA TYR A 68 7.29 8.54 -7.19
C TYR A 68 8.12 8.76 -5.93
N GLY A 69 8.94 9.83 -5.91
CA GLY A 69 9.77 10.11 -4.72
C GLY A 69 10.84 11.18 -4.90
N ASP A 70 11.73 11.28 -3.92
CA ASP A 70 12.79 12.29 -3.83
C ASP A 70 14.04 11.98 -4.68
N GLY A 71 13.92 11.17 -5.73
CA GLY A 71 15.03 10.88 -6.67
C GLY A 71 15.95 9.73 -6.24
N PHE A 72 15.62 8.97 -5.20
CA PHE A 72 16.38 7.78 -4.83
C PHE A 72 16.03 6.60 -5.73
N ASN A 73 17.04 6.03 -6.40
CA ASN A 73 16.87 4.78 -7.13
C ASN A 73 16.62 3.65 -6.13
N TYR A 74 15.66 2.82 -6.45
CA TYR A 74 15.27 1.68 -5.64
C TYR A 74 15.11 0.44 -6.51
N THR A 75 15.58 -0.70 -6.02
CA THR A 75 15.41 -1.96 -6.72
C THR A 75 14.29 -2.76 -6.08
N TYR A 76 13.15 -2.86 -6.76
CA TYR A 76 12.02 -3.66 -6.33
C TYR A 76 11.88 -4.91 -7.22
N SER A 77 11.90 -6.09 -6.61
CA SER A 77 11.80 -7.38 -7.34
C SER A 77 12.78 -7.50 -8.53
N GLY A 78 14.00 -6.94 -8.39
CA GLY A 78 15.03 -6.95 -9.45
C GLY A 78 14.83 -5.89 -10.56
N ILE A 79 13.86 -5.00 -10.44
CA ILE A 79 13.60 -3.90 -11.37
C ILE A 79 14.13 -2.62 -10.74
N VAL A 80 15.05 -1.92 -11.43
CA VAL A 80 15.51 -0.59 -11.02
C VAL A 80 14.42 0.41 -11.32
N CYS A 81 13.85 0.99 -10.27
CA CYS A 81 12.81 2.01 -10.34
C CYS A 81 13.44 3.40 -10.20
N ASN A 82 13.34 4.23 -11.24
CA ASN A 82 13.64 5.65 -11.17
C ASN A 82 12.34 6.36 -10.79
N PRO A 83 12.29 7.08 -9.66
CA PRO A 83 11.07 7.75 -9.23
C PRO A 83 10.73 8.92 -10.14
N GLU A 84 9.47 9.07 -10.48
CA GLU A 84 8.92 10.31 -11.01
C GLU A 84 8.82 11.37 -9.89
N PRO A 85 8.85 12.67 -10.21
CA PRO A 85 8.65 13.72 -9.24
C PRO A 85 7.28 13.65 -8.57
N TRP A 86 7.20 14.01 -7.28
CA TRP A 86 5.94 14.04 -6.54
C TRP A 86 4.86 14.87 -7.23
N THR A 87 3.65 14.34 -7.34
CA THR A 87 2.48 15.16 -7.69
C THR A 87 1.93 15.86 -6.45
N LYS A 88 1.08 16.87 -6.66
CA LYS A 88 0.42 17.59 -5.57
C LYS A 88 -0.40 16.64 -4.69
N GLU A 89 -1.17 15.76 -5.30
CA GLU A 89 -2.04 14.79 -4.61
C GLU A 89 -1.23 13.84 -3.73
N LEU A 90 -0.09 13.34 -4.23
CA LEU A 90 0.79 12.45 -3.47
C LEU A 90 1.42 13.17 -2.28
N LEU A 91 1.85 14.43 -2.47
CA LEU A 91 2.36 15.25 -1.38
C LEU A 91 1.30 15.57 -0.33
N ASP A 92 0.07 15.85 -0.74
CA ASP A 92 -1.03 16.12 0.18
C ASP A 92 -1.34 14.88 1.04
N ILE A 93 -1.41 13.69 0.43
CA ILE A 93 -1.60 12.42 1.15
C ILE A 93 -0.43 12.15 2.09
N LYS A 94 0.81 12.29 1.61
CA LYS A 94 2.05 12.11 2.40
C LYS A 94 2.04 12.96 3.66
N ARG A 95 1.73 14.27 3.55
CA ARG A 95 1.67 15.20 4.70
C ARG A 95 0.65 14.76 5.75
N VAL A 96 -0.52 14.27 5.31
CA VAL A 96 -1.54 13.78 6.24
C VAL A 96 -1.08 12.51 6.94
N ILE A 97 -0.43 11.57 6.23
CA ILE A 97 0.15 10.37 6.85
C ILE A 97 1.19 10.76 7.92
N GLU A 98 2.12 11.64 7.57
CA GLU A 98 3.19 12.11 8.48
C GLU A 98 2.64 12.88 9.70
N HIS A 99 1.47 13.52 9.58
CA HIS A 99 0.78 14.12 10.71
C HIS A 99 0.29 13.07 11.72
N PHE A 100 -0.22 11.93 11.24
CA PHE A 100 -0.67 10.82 12.10
C PHE A 100 0.47 9.90 12.59
N LEU A 101 1.64 10.00 11.98
CA LEU A 101 2.85 9.23 12.33
C LEU A 101 3.99 10.20 12.68
N PRO A 102 3.91 10.89 13.83
CA PRO A 102 4.91 11.86 14.22
C PRO A 102 6.28 11.18 14.37
N GLY A 103 7.30 11.74 13.71
CA GLY A 103 8.65 11.17 13.65
C GLY A 103 8.97 10.46 12.33
N GLU A 104 7.96 10.00 11.60
CA GLU A 104 8.18 9.39 10.28
C GLU A 104 8.28 10.45 9.17
N ARG A 105 9.14 10.16 8.18
CA ARG A 105 9.30 10.95 6.95
C ARG A 105 9.46 10.02 5.77
N PHE A 106 8.49 10.05 4.88
CA PHE A 106 8.50 9.21 3.69
C PHE A 106 9.14 9.95 2.52
N ASN A 107 10.00 9.28 1.77
CA ASN A 107 10.67 9.84 0.61
C ASN A 107 10.35 9.12 -0.70
N SER A 108 9.49 8.11 -0.64
CA SER A 108 9.06 7.35 -1.81
C SER A 108 7.66 6.80 -1.67
N VAL A 109 6.99 6.56 -2.79
CA VAL A 109 5.71 5.87 -2.86
C VAL A 109 5.65 4.97 -4.09
N LEU A 110 5.34 3.68 -3.86
CA LEU A 110 4.95 2.73 -4.90
C LEU A 110 3.44 2.74 -5.04
N LEU A 111 2.95 3.02 -6.23
CA LEU A 111 1.53 2.95 -6.56
C LEU A 111 1.25 1.64 -7.29
N ASN A 112 0.16 0.99 -6.93
CA ASN A 112 -0.36 -0.20 -7.61
C ASN A 112 -1.80 0.06 -8.04
N LEU A 113 -2.10 -0.09 -9.34
CA LEU A 113 -3.44 -0.07 -9.88
C LEU A 113 -3.87 -1.52 -10.18
N TYR A 114 -4.78 -2.02 -9.38
CA TYR A 114 -5.52 -3.27 -9.64
C TYR A 114 -6.75 -2.91 -10.45
N ARG A 115 -6.84 -3.43 -11.68
CA ARG A 115 -7.92 -3.10 -12.64
C ARG A 115 -9.26 -3.67 -12.20
N ASP A 116 -9.19 -4.85 -11.59
CA ASP A 116 -10.31 -5.61 -11.04
C ASP A 116 -9.81 -6.67 -10.04
N GLY A 117 -10.67 -7.59 -9.65
CA GLY A 117 -10.33 -8.67 -8.71
C GLY A 117 -9.45 -9.78 -9.25
N SER A 118 -9.13 -9.81 -10.55
CA SER A 118 -8.15 -10.75 -11.13
C SER A 118 -6.71 -10.29 -10.91
N ASP A 119 -6.50 -8.98 -10.79
CA ASP A 119 -5.21 -8.41 -10.45
C ASP A 119 -4.85 -8.69 -8.98
N LYS A 120 -3.58 -8.95 -8.73
CA LYS A 120 -3.07 -9.39 -7.43
C LYS A 120 -1.63 -8.96 -7.18
N VAL A 121 -1.21 -9.06 -5.93
CA VAL A 121 0.17 -9.22 -5.54
C VAL A 121 0.28 -10.48 -4.67
N GLY A 122 1.22 -11.36 -5.00
CA GLY A 122 1.45 -12.62 -4.28
C GLY A 122 2.08 -12.39 -2.91
N TRP A 123 2.32 -13.48 -2.18
CA TRP A 123 2.98 -13.45 -0.88
C TRP A 123 4.39 -12.87 -0.98
N HIS A 124 4.66 -11.80 -0.24
CA HIS A 124 5.95 -11.10 -0.16
C HIS A 124 6.07 -10.38 1.18
N SER A 125 7.25 -9.91 1.49
CA SER A 125 7.54 -8.90 2.52
C SER A 125 8.29 -7.74 1.86
N ASP A 126 8.16 -6.56 2.44
CA ASP A 126 8.93 -5.37 2.06
C ASP A 126 10.17 -5.31 2.99
N ASP A 127 11.15 -6.16 2.74
CA ASP A 127 12.35 -6.36 3.56
C ASP A 127 13.66 -6.08 2.79
N GLU A 128 13.57 -5.28 1.74
CA GLU A 128 14.73 -4.86 0.96
C GLU A 128 15.72 -4.05 1.83
N PRO A 129 17.03 -4.27 1.66
CA PRO A 129 18.08 -3.61 2.47
C PRO A 129 17.98 -2.08 2.50
N GLU A 130 17.51 -1.48 1.40
CA GLU A 130 17.36 -0.04 1.25
C GLU A 130 16.29 0.56 2.19
N LEU A 131 15.38 -0.25 2.70
CA LEU A 131 14.38 0.18 3.69
C LEU A 131 14.93 0.21 5.11
N GLY A 132 16.07 -0.46 5.32
CA GLY A 132 16.72 -0.58 6.63
C GLY A 132 16.00 -1.53 7.58
N LEU A 133 16.45 -1.53 8.83
CA LEU A 133 15.91 -2.40 9.87
C LEU A 133 14.54 -1.88 10.35
N ASN A 134 13.54 -2.77 10.45
CA ASN A 134 12.20 -2.49 10.97
C ASN A 134 11.53 -1.28 10.29
N PRO A 135 11.35 -1.29 8.97
CA PRO A 135 10.78 -0.15 8.27
C PRO A 135 9.33 0.11 8.68
N VAL A 136 8.97 1.39 8.81
CA VAL A 136 7.58 1.81 8.90
C VAL A 136 7.06 2.01 7.48
N ILE A 137 5.99 1.29 7.13
CA ILE A 137 5.39 1.31 5.80
C ILE A 137 3.94 1.72 5.93
N ALA A 138 3.56 2.80 5.25
CA ALA A 138 2.20 3.33 5.26
C ALA A 138 1.51 3.06 3.92
N SER A 139 0.37 2.38 3.95
CA SER A 139 -0.35 1.92 2.76
C SER A 139 -1.79 2.47 2.73
N VAL A 140 -2.09 3.35 1.76
CA VAL A 140 -3.43 3.93 1.56
C VAL A 140 -4.16 3.18 0.46
N SER A 141 -5.44 2.87 0.67
CA SER A 141 -6.32 2.22 -0.30
C SER A 141 -7.38 3.19 -0.81
N LEU A 142 -7.60 3.21 -2.12
CA LEU A 142 -8.65 3.99 -2.79
C LEU A 142 -9.37 3.10 -3.80
N GLY A 143 -10.68 3.29 -3.97
CA GLY A 143 -11.51 2.53 -4.92
C GLY A 143 -12.09 1.25 -4.30
N ALA A 144 -12.05 0.13 -5.03
CA ALA A 144 -12.66 -1.12 -4.60
C ALA A 144 -12.06 -1.67 -3.30
N THR A 145 -12.90 -2.20 -2.44
CA THR A 145 -12.47 -2.95 -1.25
C THR A 145 -11.76 -4.23 -1.66
N ARG A 146 -10.59 -4.47 -1.10
CA ARG A 146 -9.81 -5.69 -1.34
C ARG A 146 -9.32 -6.28 -0.02
N ARG A 147 -9.35 -7.60 0.06
CA ARG A 147 -8.78 -8.33 1.17
C ARG A 147 -7.26 -8.21 1.17
N PHE A 148 -6.69 -8.00 2.35
CA PHE A 148 -5.27 -7.98 2.63
C PHE A 148 -4.99 -9.09 3.63
N ASP A 149 -4.22 -10.08 3.19
CA ASP A 149 -3.89 -11.25 4.00
C ASP A 149 -2.44 -11.18 4.46
N LEU A 150 -2.21 -11.57 5.72
CA LEU A 150 -0.90 -11.77 6.29
C LEU A 150 -0.78 -13.20 6.82
N LYS A 151 0.42 -13.76 6.72
CA LYS A 151 0.79 -15.03 7.36
C LYS A 151 2.20 -14.97 7.89
N HIS A 152 2.44 -15.58 9.03
CA HIS A 152 3.79 -15.70 9.57
C HIS A 152 4.65 -16.62 8.69
N LYS A 153 5.95 -16.28 8.52
CA LYS A 153 6.86 -17.02 7.62
C LYS A 153 7.12 -18.46 8.11
N THR A 154 7.13 -18.68 9.41
CA THR A 154 7.54 -19.97 10.03
C THR A 154 6.45 -20.63 10.90
N ILE A 155 5.41 -19.91 11.31
CA ILE A 155 4.35 -20.44 12.18
C ILE A 155 3.02 -20.47 11.41
N PRO A 156 2.59 -21.65 10.89
CA PRO A 156 1.48 -21.75 9.92
C PRO A 156 0.13 -21.26 10.42
N ASP A 157 -0.14 -21.35 11.73
CA ASP A 157 -1.42 -20.96 12.34
C ASP A 157 -1.53 -19.45 12.61
N GLN A 158 -0.41 -18.72 12.54
CA GLN A 158 -0.41 -17.28 12.68
C GLN A 158 -0.80 -16.63 11.36
N LYS A 159 -2.03 -16.16 11.29
CA LYS A 159 -2.64 -15.51 10.13
C LYS A 159 -3.45 -14.30 10.58
N PHE A 160 -3.48 -13.28 9.74
CA PHE A 160 -4.32 -12.10 9.93
C PHE A 160 -4.92 -11.70 8.57
N SER A 161 -6.14 -11.23 8.57
CA SER A 161 -6.80 -10.79 7.34
C SER A 161 -7.70 -9.60 7.63
N VAL A 162 -7.73 -8.64 6.72
CA VAL A 162 -8.57 -7.45 6.83
C VAL A 162 -9.05 -7.00 5.45
N GLU A 163 -10.26 -6.45 5.38
CA GLU A 163 -10.78 -5.79 4.18
C GLU A 163 -10.34 -4.32 4.16
N LEU A 164 -9.60 -3.93 3.12
CA LEU A 164 -9.14 -2.57 2.92
C LEU A 164 -10.15 -1.78 2.10
N THR A 165 -10.94 -0.98 2.76
CA THR A 165 -11.94 -0.09 2.16
C THR A 165 -11.30 1.14 1.53
N SER A 166 -12.06 1.86 0.66
CA SER A 166 -11.61 3.14 0.11
C SER A 166 -11.40 4.18 1.21
N GLY A 167 -10.25 4.84 1.20
CA GLY A 167 -9.86 5.82 2.21
C GLY A 167 -9.22 5.22 3.46
N SER A 168 -8.96 3.91 3.52
CA SER A 168 -8.25 3.29 4.64
C SER A 168 -6.74 3.47 4.54
N LEU A 169 -6.09 3.57 5.71
CA LEU A 169 -4.64 3.56 5.90
C LEU A 169 -4.25 2.35 6.73
N VAL A 170 -3.29 1.59 6.25
CA VAL A 170 -2.60 0.54 6.99
C VAL A 170 -1.17 0.96 7.26
N VAL A 171 -0.70 0.78 8.48
CA VAL A 171 0.71 0.96 8.85
C VAL A 171 1.26 -0.38 9.30
N MET A 172 2.30 -0.83 8.65
CA MET A 172 3.08 -2.01 9.02
C MET A 172 4.38 -1.54 9.68
N CYS A 173 4.66 -2.01 10.90
CA CYS A 173 5.81 -1.55 11.68
C CYS A 173 6.40 -2.65 12.59
N GLY A 174 7.41 -2.27 13.38
CA GLY A 174 8.16 -3.23 14.16
C GLY A 174 8.88 -4.26 13.30
N THR A 175 8.95 -5.48 13.74
CA THR A 175 9.62 -6.59 13.06
C THR A 175 8.75 -7.29 12.00
N LEU A 176 7.58 -6.71 11.64
CA LEU A 176 6.57 -7.36 10.78
C LEU A 176 7.18 -7.87 9.47
N GLN A 177 7.99 -7.05 8.78
CA GLN A 177 8.55 -7.43 7.48
C GLN A 177 9.55 -8.60 7.57
N HIS A 178 10.17 -8.81 8.73
CA HIS A 178 11.08 -9.92 8.94
C HIS A 178 10.36 -11.26 9.15
N HIS A 179 9.19 -11.22 9.80
CA HIS A 179 8.48 -12.42 10.27
C HIS A 179 7.22 -12.74 9.47
N TRP A 180 6.65 -11.79 8.75
CA TRP A 180 5.38 -11.94 8.06
C TRP A 180 5.50 -11.75 6.55
N LEU A 181 4.70 -12.50 5.81
CA LEU A 181 4.39 -12.26 4.40
C LEU A 181 2.98 -11.67 4.30
N HIS A 182 2.77 -10.82 3.30
CA HIS A 182 1.46 -10.26 2.99
C HIS A 182 1.13 -10.35 1.50
N GLN A 183 -0.17 -10.28 1.18
CA GLN A 183 -0.65 -10.35 -0.19
C GLN A 183 -1.97 -9.60 -0.39
N ILE A 184 -2.27 -9.26 -1.64
CA ILE A 184 -3.63 -8.98 -2.14
C ILE A 184 -4.02 -10.16 -3.02
N PRO A 185 -4.91 -11.05 -2.57
CA PRO A 185 -5.29 -12.25 -3.33
C PRO A 185 -6.25 -11.93 -4.47
N VAL A 186 -6.44 -12.86 -5.39
CA VAL A 186 -7.52 -12.81 -6.38
C VAL A 186 -8.88 -12.84 -5.69
N GLN A 187 -9.77 -11.95 -6.08
CA GLN A 187 -11.16 -11.85 -5.61
C GLN A 187 -12.09 -11.67 -6.81
N LYS A 188 -12.42 -12.75 -7.52
CA LYS A 188 -13.12 -12.75 -8.82
C LYS A 188 -14.46 -11.98 -8.86
N ARG A 189 -15.08 -11.72 -7.70
CA ARG A 189 -16.34 -10.95 -7.60
C ARG A 189 -16.13 -9.44 -7.58
N VAL A 190 -14.90 -8.96 -7.48
CA VAL A 190 -14.55 -7.53 -7.51
C VAL A 190 -14.31 -7.14 -8.96
N ASP A 191 -15.18 -6.31 -9.50
CA ASP A 191 -15.15 -5.82 -10.89
C ASP A 191 -14.70 -4.36 -11.02
N GLN A 192 -14.50 -3.69 -9.89
CA GLN A 192 -14.08 -2.30 -9.84
C GLN A 192 -12.57 -2.17 -9.55
N PRO A 193 -11.93 -1.10 -10.03
CA PRO A 193 -10.51 -0.88 -9.80
C PRO A 193 -10.20 -0.37 -8.39
N ARG A 194 -8.96 -0.68 -7.94
CA ARG A 194 -8.37 -0.19 -6.69
C ARG A 194 -7.00 0.41 -6.95
N ILE A 195 -6.71 1.54 -6.35
CA ILE A 195 -5.37 2.10 -6.25
C ILE A 195 -4.87 1.89 -4.83
N ASN A 196 -3.63 1.45 -4.71
CA ASN A 196 -2.90 1.37 -3.47
C ASN A 196 -1.64 2.24 -3.57
N LEU A 197 -1.39 3.03 -2.51
CA LEU A 197 -0.21 3.88 -2.37
C LEU A 197 0.59 3.38 -1.18
N THR A 198 1.78 2.84 -1.42
CA THR A 198 2.67 2.32 -0.38
C THR A 198 3.85 3.27 -0.19
N PHE A 199 3.79 4.06 0.88
CA PHE A 199 4.82 5.03 1.26
C PHE A 199 5.92 4.35 2.07
N ARG A 200 7.17 4.65 1.73
CA ARG A 200 8.37 4.09 2.36
C ARG A 200 9.45 5.16 2.53
N THR A 201 10.39 4.89 3.41
CA THR A 201 11.62 5.68 3.56
C THR A 201 12.79 4.85 3.05
N ILE A 202 13.33 5.24 1.90
CA ILE A 202 14.55 4.65 1.35
C ILE A 202 15.73 5.28 2.07
N LYS A 203 16.57 4.46 2.67
CA LYS A 203 17.84 4.83 3.31
C LYS A 203 18.96 4.70 2.29
N LYS A 204 19.93 5.60 2.39
CA LYS A 204 21.16 5.55 1.57
C LYS A 204 22.11 4.51 2.11
#